data_1922daf0389664d1b3eab728b348fa4d
#
_entry.id   1922daf0389664d1b3eab728b348fa4d
#
_cell.length_a   1.000
_cell.length_b   1.000
_cell.length_c   1.000
_cell.angle_alpha   90.00
_cell.angle_beta   90.00
_cell.angle_gamma   90.00
#
_symmetry.space_group_name_H-M   'P 1'
#
loop_
_entity.id
_entity.type
_entity.pdbx_description
1 polymer ?
#
loop_
_entity_poly.entity_id
_entity_poly.type
_entity_poly.pdbx_seq_one_letter_code
_entity_poly.pdbx_strand_id
1 'polypeptide(L)'
;GKEVKVGSGYGKTPVVLASGKNVIALSRTGECTIEGVTSNVKVEDINDLLETIPDDIEVDLQPVVRNEGYYTAELGRAYEMPSSYEVDVPLSFEQNLNIVYNDSVQDLNKDLNDLDKVILKKANVLLTVDNAIPLKLQLKPENVLIKDVYGNELTAVKKTIEEDKQYVTESTDGEKPVTSELVLNLTSEDTAFLSKIDRICFKLTAVPGSATGVPLKDTQWLKVTSIKLSVPGGVNVDLN
;
A
#
# COMPACT_ATOMS: atom_id res chain seq x y z
N GLY A 1 19.95 1.92 -8.85
CA GLY A 1 18.93 0.96 -9.17
C GLY A 1 19.40 -0.46 -8.86
N LYS A 2 18.49 -1.38 -8.67
CA LYS A 2 18.79 -2.81 -8.57
C LYS A 2 18.70 -3.44 -9.95
N GLU A 3 19.53 -4.45 -10.21
CA GLU A 3 19.63 -5.11 -11.50
C GLU A 3 19.36 -6.61 -11.31
N VAL A 4 18.47 -7.16 -12.12
CA VAL A 4 18.19 -8.59 -12.17
C VAL A 4 18.60 -9.12 -13.55
N LYS A 5 19.37 -10.20 -13.58
CA LYS A 5 19.93 -10.78 -14.80
C LYS A 5 19.33 -12.13 -15.10
N VAL A 6 19.03 -12.36 -16.38
CA VAL A 6 18.42 -13.59 -16.88
C VAL A 6 19.23 -14.13 -18.06
N GLY A 7 19.31 -15.43 -18.20
CA GLY A 7 19.94 -16.08 -19.33
C GLY A 7 21.28 -16.72 -19.04
N SER A 8 21.78 -17.53 -19.99
CA SER A 8 22.95 -18.38 -19.84
C SER A 8 24.27 -17.63 -19.63
N GLY A 9 24.37 -16.40 -20.16
CA GLY A 9 25.55 -15.55 -19.97
C GLY A 9 25.83 -15.15 -18.53
N TYR A 10 24.85 -15.31 -17.66
CA TYR A 10 24.92 -15.02 -16.23
C TYR A 10 24.79 -16.25 -15.34
N GLY A 11 24.97 -17.45 -15.91
CA GLY A 11 24.82 -18.70 -15.19
C GLY A 11 23.38 -19.05 -14.81
N LYS A 12 22.40 -18.37 -15.41
CA LYS A 12 20.97 -18.58 -15.24
C LYS A 12 20.40 -19.46 -16.36
N THR A 13 19.14 -19.89 -16.22
CA THR A 13 18.44 -20.66 -17.24
C THR A 13 18.35 -19.89 -18.56
N PRO A 14 18.75 -20.46 -19.70
CA PRO A 14 18.67 -19.79 -20.99
C PRO A 14 17.22 -19.57 -21.40
N VAL A 15 16.92 -18.39 -21.92
CA VAL A 15 15.65 -18.10 -22.57
C VAL A 15 15.78 -18.41 -24.05
N VAL A 16 15.01 -19.39 -24.54
CA VAL A 16 15.07 -19.82 -25.94
C VAL A 16 13.94 -19.16 -26.72
N LEU A 17 14.31 -18.41 -27.76
CA LEU A 17 13.37 -17.82 -28.70
C LEU A 17 13.13 -18.75 -29.88
N ALA A 18 11.86 -19.02 -30.20
CA ALA A 18 11.47 -19.72 -31.42
C ALA A 18 11.25 -18.73 -32.57
N SER A 19 11.10 -19.23 -33.79
CA SER A 19 10.65 -18.40 -34.92
C SER A 19 9.24 -17.87 -34.68
N GLY A 20 9.00 -16.61 -34.96
CA GLY A 20 7.70 -15.95 -34.80
C GLY A 20 7.57 -15.19 -33.47
N LYS A 21 6.34 -14.96 -33.02
CA LYS A 21 6.04 -14.22 -31.80
C LYS A 21 6.41 -15.07 -30.58
N ASN A 22 7.23 -14.50 -29.70
CA ASN A 22 7.56 -15.10 -28.41
C ASN A 22 7.00 -14.18 -27.29
N VAL A 23 6.31 -14.77 -26.33
CA VAL A 23 5.87 -14.10 -25.11
C VAL A 23 6.53 -14.81 -23.94
N ILE A 24 7.42 -14.13 -23.27
CA ILE A 24 8.22 -14.68 -22.18
C ILE A 24 7.72 -14.09 -20.88
N ALA A 25 7.31 -14.94 -19.96
CA ALA A 25 7.00 -14.52 -18.61
C ALA A 25 8.22 -14.75 -17.69
N LEU A 26 8.59 -13.72 -16.96
CA LEU A 26 9.58 -13.79 -15.91
C LEU A 26 8.83 -13.74 -14.57
N SER A 27 9.01 -14.76 -13.74
CA SER A 27 8.35 -14.82 -12.43
C SER A 27 9.24 -15.48 -11.38
N ARG A 28 9.00 -15.21 -10.11
CA ARG A 28 9.74 -15.79 -9.00
C ARG A 28 9.58 -17.32 -8.93
N THR A 29 8.40 -17.82 -9.21
CA THR A 29 8.08 -19.27 -9.16
C THR A 29 8.44 -20.01 -10.44
N GLY A 30 8.54 -19.32 -11.56
CA GLY A 30 8.63 -19.90 -12.89
C GLY A 30 7.27 -20.30 -13.46
N GLU A 31 6.19 -19.94 -12.80
CA GLU A 31 4.82 -20.18 -13.21
C GLU A 31 4.13 -18.86 -13.61
N CYS A 32 3.32 -18.91 -14.65
CA CYS A 32 2.52 -17.79 -15.12
C CYS A 32 1.19 -18.31 -15.65
N THR A 33 0.11 -17.66 -15.26
CA THR A 33 -1.26 -17.99 -15.69
C THR A 33 -1.76 -17.07 -16.80
N ILE A 34 -0.92 -16.14 -17.30
CA ILE A 34 -1.29 -15.20 -18.36
C ILE A 34 -1.41 -15.98 -19.68
N GLU A 35 -2.53 -15.80 -20.36
CA GLU A 35 -2.79 -16.45 -21.63
C GLU A 35 -1.82 -15.95 -22.72
N GLY A 36 -1.35 -16.87 -23.58
CA GLY A 36 -0.44 -16.56 -24.69
C GLY A 36 1.04 -16.58 -24.34
N VAL A 37 1.43 -16.86 -23.09
CA VAL A 37 2.83 -17.05 -22.71
C VAL A 37 3.40 -18.30 -23.37
N THR A 38 4.53 -18.15 -24.08
CA THR A 38 5.22 -19.24 -24.78
C THR A 38 6.36 -19.85 -23.97
N SER A 39 6.89 -19.10 -23.00
CA SER A 39 8.00 -19.55 -22.15
C SER A 39 7.90 -18.91 -20.77
N ASN A 40 8.01 -19.73 -19.72
CA ASN A 40 8.10 -19.30 -18.34
C ASN A 40 9.53 -19.41 -17.84
N VAL A 41 10.05 -18.35 -17.25
CA VAL A 41 11.41 -18.32 -16.71
C VAL A 41 11.35 -17.98 -15.24
N LYS A 42 11.95 -18.85 -14.42
CA LYS A 42 12.09 -18.61 -12.99
C LYS A 42 13.22 -17.61 -12.75
N VAL A 43 12.91 -16.54 -12.03
CA VAL A 43 13.84 -15.48 -11.64
C VAL A 43 13.68 -15.24 -10.14
N GLU A 44 14.49 -15.90 -9.33
CA GLU A 44 14.35 -15.94 -7.86
C GLU A 44 14.49 -14.55 -7.21
N ASP A 45 15.32 -13.71 -7.80
CA ASP A 45 15.67 -12.36 -7.38
C ASP A 45 14.82 -11.25 -8.03
N ILE A 46 13.73 -11.60 -8.73
CA ILE A 46 12.89 -10.61 -9.41
C ILE A 46 12.26 -9.60 -8.43
N ASN A 47 12.01 -10.03 -7.19
CA ASN A 47 11.46 -9.16 -6.16
C ASN A 47 12.41 -8.04 -5.76
N ASP A 48 13.72 -8.17 -6.03
CA ASP A 48 14.70 -7.13 -5.74
C ASP A 48 14.46 -5.87 -6.57
N LEU A 49 13.84 -6.00 -7.76
CA LEU A 49 13.42 -4.87 -8.59
C LEU A 49 12.25 -4.08 -7.97
N LEU A 50 11.49 -4.73 -7.09
CA LEU A 50 10.23 -4.22 -6.54
C LEU A 50 10.32 -3.90 -5.04
N GLU A 51 11.47 -4.04 -4.42
CA GLU A 51 11.69 -3.72 -3.00
C GLU A 51 11.33 -2.26 -2.68
N THR A 52 11.53 -1.39 -3.66
CA THR A 52 10.99 -0.03 -3.71
C THR A 52 10.24 0.11 -5.03
N ILE A 53 9.05 0.69 -5.03
CA ILE A 53 8.30 0.94 -6.29
C ILE A 53 9.21 1.77 -7.20
N PRO A 54 9.66 1.22 -8.35
CA PRO A 54 10.58 1.94 -9.23
C PRO A 54 9.82 3.01 -10.02
N ASP A 55 10.48 4.14 -10.26
CA ASP A 55 9.97 5.18 -11.16
C ASP A 55 10.10 4.72 -12.62
N ASP A 56 11.16 3.95 -12.93
CA ASP A 56 11.47 3.45 -14.27
C ASP A 56 11.99 2.01 -14.22
N ILE A 57 11.66 1.21 -15.24
CA ILE A 57 12.19 -0.13 -15.47
C ILE A 57 12.89 -0.14 -16.82
N GLU A 58 14.22 -0.32 -16.83
CA GLU A 58 15.01 -0.46 -18.05
C GLU A 58 15.22 -1.95 -18.38
N VAL A 59 14.96 -2.32 -19.62
CA VAL A 59 15.13 -3.70 -20.10
C VAL A 59 16.20 -3.72 -21.18
N ASP A 60 17.37 -4.34 -20.85
CA ASP A 60 18.43 -4.59 -21.83
C ASP A 60 18.34 -6.04 -22.38
N LEU A 61 18.17 -6.16 -23.68
CA LEU A 61 18.04 -7.45 -24.36
C LEU A 61 19.31 -7.71 -25.19
N GLN A 62 20.03 -8.77 -24.87
CA GLN A 62 21.23 -9.19 -25.61
C GLN A 62 21.01 -10.59 -26.24
N PRO A 63 20.28 -10.67 -27.37
CA PRO A 63 20.02 -11.94 -28.02
C PRO A 63 21.27 -12.50 -28.69
N VAL A 64 21.48 -13.80 -28.54
CA VAL A 64 22.57 -14.53 -29.18
C VAL A 64 21.98 -15.59 -30.11
N VAL A 65 22.43 -15.61 -31.34
CA VAL A 65 22.00 -16.64 -32.31
C VAL A 65 22.63 -17.98 -31.91
N ARG A 66 21.81 -19.02 -31.79
CA ARG A 66 22.32 -20.38 -31.58
C ARG A 66 23.11 -20.85 -32.79
N ASN A 67 24.29 -21.35 -32.55
CA ASN A 67 25.15 -21.91 -33.59
C ASN A 67 24.85 -23.42 -33.84
N GLU A 68 23.57 -23.74 -33.97
CA GLU A 68 23.10 -25.12 -34.18
C GLU A 68 22.48 -25.23 -35.59
N GLY A 69 23.34 -25.40 -36.60
CA GLY A 69 22.91 -25.61 -37.99
C GLY A 69 23.33 -24.49 -38.95
N TYR A 70 22.89 -24.66 -40.22
CA TYR A 70 23.14 -23.67 -41.26
C TYR A 70 21.92 -22.79 -41.46
N TYR A 71 22.16 -21.47 -41.40
CA TYR A 71 21.14 -20.48 -41.67
C TYR A 71 21.47 -19.75 -42.97
N THR A 72 20.44 -19.54 -43.80
CA THR A 72 20.58 -18.72 -45.02
C THR A 72 20.13 -17.30 -44.71
N ALA A 73 20.99 -16.32 -44.98
CA ALA A 73 20.67 -14.91 -44.94
C ALA A 73 20.80 -14.30 -46.32
N GLU A 74 19.84 -13.48 -46.74
CA GLU A 74 19.92 -12.72 -47.99
C GLU A 74 20.77 -11.48 -47.78
N LEU A 75 21.79 -11.33 -48.58
CA LEU A 75 22.66 -10.15 -48.55
C LEU A 75 21.89 -8.91 -49.02
N GLY A 76 21.92 -7.87 -48.21
CA GLY A 76 21.25 -6.61 -48.47
C GLY A 76 19.80 -6.55 -47.97
N ARG A 77 19.29 -7.61 -47.34
CA ARG A 77 18.00 -7.58 -46.64
C ARG A 77 18.16 -7.09 -45.21
N ALA A 78 17.35 -6.12 -44.80
CA ALA A 78 17.22 -5.74 -43.42
C ALA A 78 16.36 -6.77 -42.68
N TYR A 79 16.84 -7.26 -41.55
CA TYR A 79 16.10 -8.12 -40.62
C TYR A 79 15.72 -7.32 -39.40
N GLU A 80 14.43 -7.21 -39.11
CA GLU A 80 13.92 -6.49 -37.96
C GLU A 80 13.43 -7.50 -36.91
N MET A 81 13.71 -7.21 -35.67
CA MET A 81 13.20 -7.92 -34.51
C MET A 81 12.38 -6.91 -33.65
N PRO A 82 11.11 -6.68 -34.04
CA PRO A 82 10.28 -5.81 -33.21
C PRO A 82 10.08 -6.45 -31.83
N SER A 83 10.33 -5.68 -30.79
CA SER A 83 10.15 -6.10 -29.40
C SER A 83 9.27 -5.11 -28.67
N SER A 84 8.41 -5.63 -27.82
CA SER A 84 7.64 -4.87 -26.84
C SER A 84 7.71 -5.59 -25.51
N TYR A 85 7.57 -4.85 -24.43
CA TYR A 85 7.45 -5.43 -23.10
C TYR A 85 6.19 -4.90 -22.45
N GLU A 86 5.61 -5.71 -21.60
CA GLU A 86 4.54 -5.38 -20.69
C GLU A 86 4.98 -5.83 -19.31
N VAL A 87 4.89 -4.94 -18.33
CA VAL A 87 5.22 -5.24 -16.96
C VAL A 87 3.91 -5.32 -16.20
N ASP A 88 3.48 -6.53 -15.88
CA ASP A 88 2.40 -6.78 -14.95
C ASP A 88 3.01 -7.16 -13.61
N VAL A 89 2.83 -6.29 -12.65
CA VAL A 89 3.24 -6.53 -11.26
C VAL A 89 1.98 -6.81 -10.46
N PRO A 90 1.55 -8.10 -10.36
CA PRO A 90 0.51 -8.43 -9.42
C PRO A 90 1.07 -8.18 -8.02
N LEU A 91 0.70 -7.04 -7.44
CA LEU A 91 1.06 -6.68 -6.07
C LEU A 91 0.33 -7.64 -5.11
N SER A 92 0.79 -8.88 -5.05
CA SER A 92 0.39 -9.82 -4.02
C SER A 92 1.40 -9.75 -2.88
N PHE A 93 0.91 -9.38 -1.71
CA PHE A 93 1.79 -9.07 -0.58
C PHE A 93 2.06 -10.29 0.28
N GLU A 94 3.34 -10.53 0.55
CA GLU A 94 3.80 -11.34 1.67
C GLU A 94 4.00 -10.44 2.91
N GLN A 95 4.25 -11.04 4.07
CA GLN A 95 4.17 -10.45 5.42
C GLN A 95 5.03 -9.19 5.71
N ASN A 96 5.81 -8.68 4.77
CA ASN A 96 6.78 -7.59 5.00
C ASN A 96 6.51 -6.30 4.23
N LEU A 97 5.32 -6.13 3.67
CA LEU A 97 5.00 -4.90 2.95
C LEU A 97 4.76 -3.73 3.91
N ASN A 98 5.52 -2.67 3.75
CA ASN A 98 5.35 -1.44 4.51
C ASN A 98 4.53 -0.42 3.69
N ILE A 99 3.22 -0.63 3.62
CA ILE A 99 2.31 0.39 3.08
C ILE A 99 1.91 1.35 4.19
N VAL A 100 1.95 2.62 3.87
CA VAL A 100 1.61 3.72 4.77
C VAL A 100 0.50 4.53 4.14
N TYR A 101 -0.64 4.59 4.81
CA TYR A 101 -1.74 5.48 4.47
C TYR A 101 -1.74 6.66 5.44
N ASN A 102 -1.60 7.88 4.91
CA ASN A 102 -1.65 9.11 5.70
C ASN A 102 -2.94 9.86 5.39
N ASP A 103 -3.65 10.30 6.43
CA ASP A 103 -4.83 11.12 6.30
C ASP A 103 -4.92 12.12 7.46
N SER A 104 -5.79 13.11 7.36
CA SER A 104 -6.00 14.10 8.39
C SER A 104 -7.40 14.67 8.38
N VAL A 105 -7.94 14.91 9.56
CA VAL A 105 -9.15 15.71 9.78
C VAL A 105 -8.74 17.11 10.18
N GLN A 106 -9.35 18.11 9.59
CA GLN A 106 -8.99 19.52 9.75
C GLN A 106 -10.21 20.34 10.14
N ASP A 107 -9.98 21.58 10.55
CA ASP A 107 -11.02 22.55 10.94
C ASP A 107 -11.84 22.15 12.18
N LEU A 108 -11.34 21.22 12.99
CA LEU A 108 -12.04 20.70 14.17
C LEU A 108 -12.32 21.78 15.21
N ASN A 109 -11.50 22.82 15.29
CA ASN A 109 -11.69 23.90 16.24
C ASN A 109 -12.99 24.66 16.01
N LYS A 110 -13.54 24.67 14.78
CA LYS A 110 -14.83 25.32 14.49
C LYS A 110 -15.98 24.63 15.21
N ASP A 111 -15.92 23.30 15.28
CA ASP A 111 -16.95 22.48 15.91
C ASP A 111 -16.75 22.33 17.42
N LEU A 112 -15.52 22.54 17.90
CA LEU A 112 -15.10 22.33 19.28
C LEU A 112 -15.00 23.63 20.11
N ASN A 113 -15.15 24.80 19.49
CA ASN A 113 -15.02 26.09 20.16
C ASN A 113 -15.97 26.27 21.35
N ASP A 114 -17.18 25.73 21.26
CA ASP A 114 -18.17 25.83 22.34
C ASP A 114 -17.82 24.96 23.56
N LEU A 115 -16.82 24.08 23.41
CA LEU A 115 -16.32 23.23 24.50
C LEU A 115 -15.25 23.92 25.37
N ASP A 116 -14.89 25.15 25.10
CA ASP A 116 -13.93 25.95 25.89
C ASP A 116 -14.37 26.14 27.35
N LYS A 117 -15.69 26.14 27.58
CA LYS A 117 -16.34 26.30 28.89
C LYS A 117 -16.53 24.99 29.64
N VAL A 118 -16.23 23.85 29.00
CA VAL A 118 -16.45 22.53 29.58
C VAL A 118 -15.12 21.99 30.11
N ILE A 119 -15.09 21.64 31.38
CA ILE A 119 -13.90 21.05 32.03
C ILE A 119 -13.81 19.59 31.65
N LEU A 120 -12.96 19.27 30.68
CA LEU A 120 -12.76 17.92 30.17
C LEU A 120 -11.30 17.51 30.26
N LYS A 121 -11.05 16.33 30.83
CA LYS A 121 -9.70 15.73 30.89
C LYS A 121 -9.57 14.51 29.96
N LYS A 122 -10.67 14.03 29.40
CA LYS A 122 -10.71 12.83 28.56
C LYS A 122 -11.70 13.02 27.42
N ALA A 123 -11.34 12.50 26.25
CA ALA A 123 -12.22 12.38 25.11
C ALA A 123 -11.82 11.16 24.26
N ASN A 124 -12.77 10.60 23.52
CA ASN A 124 -12.53 9.52 22.59
C ASN A 124 -12.84 10.01 21.18
N VAL A 125 -11.93 9.78 20.26
CA VAL A 125 -12.16 9.96 18.81
C VAL A 125 -12.45 8.61 18.21
N LEU A 126 -13.67 8.46 17.66
CA LEU A 126 -14.13 7.27 16.98
C LEU A 126 -13.99 7.49 15.47
N LEU A 127 -13.24 6.63 14.82
CA LEU A 127 -13.04 6.63 13.36
C LEU A 127 -13.71 5.41 12.79
N THR A 128 -14.69 5.61 11.89
CA THR A 128 -15.27 4.52 11.10
C THR A 128 -14.57 4.48 9.75
N VAL A 129 -14.01 3.34 9.41
CA VAL A 129 -13.19 3.16 8.19
C VAL A 129 -13.75 2.00 7.39
N ASP A 130 -14.04 2.24 6.11
CA ASP A 130 -14.38 1.21 5.14
C ASP A 130 -13.14 0.87 4.33
N ASN A 131 -12.79 -0.41 4.30
CA ASN A 131 -11.59 -0.93 3.65
C ASN A 131 -11.95 -1.97 2.59
N ALA A 132 -11.78 -1.63 1.33
CA ALA A 132 -11.90 -2.54 0.18
C ALA A 132 -10.53 -3.08 -0.28
N ILE A 133 -9.44 -2.81 0.48
CA ILE A 133 -8.10 -3.29 0.18
C ILE A 133 -7.86 -4.62 0.91
N PRO A 134 -7.19 -5.61 0.29
CA PRO A 134 -6.88 -6.89 0.95
C PRO A 134 -5.67 -6.76 1.90
N LEU A 135 -5.62 -5.68 2.67
CA LEU A 135 -4.57 -5.40 3.63
C LEU A 135 -5.19 -5.02 4.97
N LYS A 136 -4.77 -5.70 6.02
CA LYS A 136 -5.03 -5.29 7.39
C LYS A 136 -4.15 -4.10 7.74
N LEU A 137 -4.73 -3.05 8.30
CA LEU A 137 -3.99 -1.85 8.68
C LEU A 137 -4.06 -1.66 10.19
N GLN A 138 -3.03 -1.05 10.76
CA GLN A 138 -2.94 -0.76 12.18
C GLN A 138 -2.73 0.74 12.41
N LEU A 139 -3.50 1.31 13.32
CA LEU A 139 -3.28 2.62 13.88
C LEU A 139 -2.59 2.48 15.23
N LYS A 140 -1.39 3.08 15.37
CA LYS A 140 -0.67 3.13 16.64
C LYS A 140 -0.71 4.54 17.23
N PRO A 141 -0.71 4.71 18.56
CA PRO A 141 -0.75 6.04 19.19
C PRO A 141 0.39 6.97 18.74
N GLU A 142 1.58 6.45 18.51
CA GLU A 142 2.74 7.20 17.99
C GLU A 142 2.56 7.70 16.55
N ASN A 143 1.65 7.10 15.82
CA ASN A 143 1.30 7.46 14.44
C ASN A 143 0.16 8.48 14.34
N VAL A 144 -0.25 9.05 15.47
CA VAL A 144 -1.27 10.09 15.54
C VAL A 144 -0.62 11.39 15.98
N LEU A 145 -0.84 12.47 15.23
CA LEU A 145 -0.41 13.82 15.57
C LEU A 145 -1.65 14.69 15.78
N ILE A 146 -1.72 15.36 16.92
CA ILE A 146 -2.78 16.30 17.26
C ILE A 146 -2.21 17.70 17.18
N LYS A 147 -2.82 18.58 16.40
CA LYS A 147 -2.30 19.91 16.12
C LYS A 147 -3.32 21.00 16.43
N ASP A 148 -2.80 22.17 16.80
CA ASP A 148 -3.56 23.41 16.95
C ASP A 148 -3.78 24.13 15.60
N VAL A 149 -4.51 25.25 15.63
CA VAL A 149 -4.79 26.08 14.46
C VAL A 149 -3.53 26.67 13.78
N TYR A 150 -2.41 26.72 14.50
CA TYR A 150 -1.13 27.18 13.98
C TYR A 150 -0.28 26.05 13.42
N GLY A 151 -0.77 24.79 13.50
CA GLY A 151 -0.06 23.59 13.05
C GLY A 151 0.95 23.04 14.06
N ASN A 152 1.01 23.58 15.29
CA ASN A 152 1.90 23.06 16.35
C ASN A 152 1.30 21.79 16.95
N GLU A 153 2.15 20.82 17.27
CA GLU A 153 1.71 19.59 17.93
C GLU A 153 1.37 19.86 19.42
N LEU A 154 0.20 19.38 19.82
CA LEU A 154 -0.27 19.42 21.22
C LEU A 154 0.32 18.23 21.99
N THR A 155 1.61 18.29 22.31
CA THR A 155 2.38 17.21 22.96
C THR A 155 1.90 16.86 24.36
N ALA A 156 1.18 17.77 25.04
CA ALA A 156 0.58 17.54 26.36
C ALA A 156 -0.65 16.60 26.29
N VAL A 157 -1.19 16.35 25.10
CA VAL A 157 -2.30 15.43 24.91
C VAL A 157 -1.76 14.00 24.76
N LYS A 158 -2.03 13.16 25.77
CA LYS A 158 -1.69 11.73 25.73
C LYS A 158 -2.68 10.97 24.88
N LYS A 159 -2.16 10.06 24.07
CA LYS A 159 -2.89 9.27 23.09
C LYS A 159 -2.77 7.80 23.45
N THR A 160 -3.88 7.07 23.54
CA THR A 160 -3.89 5.61 23.71
C THR A 160 -4.97 4.99 22.81
N ILE A 161 -4.77 3.75 22.38
CA ILE A 161 -5.72 2.98 21.60
C ILE A 161 -5.84 1.61 22.24
N GLU A 162 -7.06 1.09 22.38
CA GLU A 162 -7.28 -0.26 22.89
C GLU A 162 -6.86 -1.29 21.85
N GLU A 163 -6.34 -2.42 22.29
CA GLU A 163 -5.72 -3.41 21.41
C GLU A 163 -6.70 -3.98 20.35
N ASP A 164 -7.97 -4.13 20.69
CA ASP A 164 -9.03 -4.58 19.78
C ASP A 164 -9.60 -3.48 18.88
N LYS A 165 -9.27 -2.20 19.14
CA LYS A 165 -9.76 -1.00 18.43
C LYS A 165 -8.69 -0.27 17.61
N GLN A 166 -7.58 -0.93 17.33
CA GLN A 166 -6.46 -0.35 16.57
C GLN A 166 -6.36 -0.86 15.14
N TYR A 167 -7.18 -1.83 14.75
CA TYR A 167 -7.05 -2.49 13.45
C TYR A 167 -8.20 -2.13 12.51
N VAL A 168 -7.85 -1.85 11.25
CA VAL A 168 -8.76 -1.84 10.11
C VAL A 168 -8.67 -3.21 9.45
N THR A 169 -9.77 -3.95 9.47
CA THR A 169 -9.85 -5.29 8.91
C THR A 169 -9.76 -5.24 7.39
N GLU A 170 -9.04 -6.17 6.82
CA GLU A 170 -8.87 -6.33 5.38
C GLU A 170 -10.14 -6.82 4.68
N SER A 171 -10.30 -6.45 3.40
CA SER A 171 -11.24 -7.12 2.50
C SER A 171 -10.67 -8.46 2.06
N THR A 172 -11.42 -9.53 2.25
CA THR A 172 -10.96 -10.89 1.92
C THR A 172 -10.96 -11.18 0.42
N ASP A 173 -11.79 -10.49 -0.35
CA ASP A 173 -11.91 -10.63 -1.82
C ASP A 173 -11.36 -9.41 -2.57
N GLY A 174 -11.02 -8.32 -1.87
CA GLY A 174 -10.57 -7.08 -2.47
C GLY A 174 -11.67 -6.33 -3.26
N GLU A 175 -12.94 -6.69 -3.09
CA GLU A 175 -14.08 -6.10 -3.80
C GLU A 175 -15.10 -5.49 -2.84
N LYS A 176 -15.42 -6.22 -1.78
CA LYS A 176 -16.38 -5.76 -0.77
C LYS A 176 -15.67 -5.07 0.38
N PRO A 177 -16.05 -3.82 0.70
CA PRO A 177 -15.45 -3.13 1.82
C PRO A 177 -15.85 -3.80 3.15
N VAL A 178 -14.91 -3.82 4.07
CA VAL A 178 -15.13 -4.22 5.46
C VAL A 178 -15.05 -2.97 6.34
N THR A 179 -16.09 -2.73 7.11
CA THR A 179 -16.17 -1.59 8.04
C THR A 179 -15.47 -1.94 9.34
N SER A 180 -14.61 -1.06 9.81
CA SER A 180 -13.92 -1.16 11.09
C SER A 180 -14.09 0.12 11.90
N GLU A 181 -14.10 0.01 13.21
CA GLU A 181 -14.14 1.13 14.15
C GLU A 181 -12.84 1.19 14.94
N LEU A 182 -12.14 2.32 14.83
CA LEU A 182 -10.96 2.64 15.61
C LEU A 182 -11.33 3.61 16.73
N VAL A 183 -10.76 3.42 17.91
CA VAL A 183 -11.04 4.28 19.06
C VAL A 183 -9.74 4.82 19.63
N LEU A 184 -9.52 6.11 19.41
CA LEU A 184 -8.38 6.85 19.96
C LEU A 184 -8.84 7.56 21.24
N ASN A 185 -8.23 7.19 22.37
CA ASN A 185 -8.48 7.82 23.65
C ASN A 185 -7.49 8.97 23.86
N LEU A 186 -8.01 10.15 24.13
CA LEU A 186 -7.25 11.36 24.41
C LEU A 186 -7.37 11.73 25.88
N THR A 187 -6.25 12.07 26.51
CA THR A 187 -6.22 12.56 27.91
C THR A 187 -5.27 13.73 28.04
N SER A 188 -5.65 14.74 28.82
CA SER A 188 -4.80 15.90 29.12
C SER A 188 -5.09 16.43 30.51
N GLU A 189 -4.07 17.01 31.15
CA GLU A 189 -4.25 17.81 32.38
C GLU A 189 -4.80 19.21 32.07
N ASP A 190 -4.60 19.70 30.86
CA ASP A 190 -5.25 20.90 30.34
C ASP A 190 -6.74 20.60 30.05
N THR A 191 -7.61 21.18 30.88
CA THR A 191 -9.06 20.91 30.81
C THR A 191 -9.75 21.56 29.60
N ALA A 192 -9.07 22.47 28.91
CA ALA A 192 -9.53 23.11 27.68
C ALA A 192 -8.85 22.54 26.43
N PHE A 193 -8.22 21.36 26.52
CA PHE A 193 -7.41 20.83 25.41
C PHE A 193 -8.23 20.58 24.15
N LEU A 194 -9.52 20.19 24.27
CA LEU A 194 -10.36 19.91 23.11
C LEU A 194 -10.58 21.14 22.23
N SER A 195 -10.85 22.31 22.82
CA SER A 195 -11.04 23.54 22.06
C SER A 195 -9.77 24.04 21.32
N LYS A 196 -8.61 23.48 21.69
CA LYS A 196 -7.33 23.79 21.03
C LYS A 196 -7.03 22.88 19.84
N ILE A 197 -7.75 21.76 19.71
CA ILE A 197 -7.54 20.81 18.62
C ILE A 197 -8.15 21.40 17.34
N ASP A 198 -7.32 21.58 16.32
CA ASP A 198 -7.75 21.94 14.96
C ASP A 198 -7.62 20.78 13.98
N ARG A 199 -6.56 19.95 14.18
CA ARG A 199 -6.25 18.89 13.24
C ARG A 199 -5.79 17.62 13.95
N ILE A 200 -6.28 16.49 13.47
CA ILE A 200 -5.79 15.16 13.84
C ILE A 200 -5.25 14.51 12.57
N CYS A 201 -3.93 14.28 12.53
CA CYS A 201 -3.28 13.53 11.46
C CYS A 201 -3.05 12.11 11.94
N PHE A 202 -3.30 11.12 11.10
CA PHE A 202 -3.06 9.72 11.44
C PHE A 202 -2.41 8.99 10.28
N LYS A 203 -1.60 8.01 10.65
CA LYS A 203 -0.86 7.16 9.75
C LYS A 203 -1.20 5.70 10.04
N LEU A 204 -1.84 5.05 9.09
CA LEU A 204 -2.11 3.62 9.12
C LEU A 204 -0.95 2.86 8.48
N THR A 205 -0.54 1.77 9.09
CA THR A 205 0.53 0.90 8.56
C THR A 205 -0.02 -0.48 8.29
N ALA A 206 0.36 -1.08 7.16
CA ALA A 206 -0.02 -2.45 6.85
C ALA A 206 0.63 -3.41 7.85
N VAL A 207 -0.14 -4.40 8.24
CA VAL A 207 0.29 -5.50 9.12
C VAL A 207 -0.16 -6.84 8.52
N PRO A 208 0.46 -7.96 8.91
CA PRO A 208 0.01 -9.27 8.45
C PRO A 208 -1.48 -9.49 8.70
N GLY A 209 -2.19 -9.90 7.65
CA GLY A 209 -3.62 -10.20 7.66
C GLY A 209 -3.91 -11.59 7.11
N SER A 210 -5.17 -11.92 6.89
CA SER A 210 -5.62 -13.21 6.37
C SER A 210 -5.69 -13.28 4.84
N ALA A 211 -5.77 -12.12 4.16
CA ALA A 211 -5.93 -12.01 2.71
C ALA A 211 -4.58 -12.09 1.96
N THR A 212 -3.73 -13.08 2.31
CA THR A 212 -2.44 -13.30 1.64
C THR A 212 -2.64 -13.77 0.19
N GLY A 213 -1.87 -13.18 -0.73
CA GLY A 213 -1.90 -13.58 -2.15
C GLY A 213 -3.03 -12.93 -2.97
N VAL A 214 -3.87 -12.11 -2.37
CA VAL A 214 -4.87 -11.32 -3.10
C VAL A 214 -4.18 -10.09 -3.70
N PRO A 215 -4.20 -9.89 -5.04
CA PRO A 215 -3.53 -8.76 -5.66
C PRO A 215 -4.23 -7.44 -5.35
N LEU A 216 -3.45 -6.36 -5.27
CA LEU A 216 -3.99 -5.01 -5.27
C LEU A 216 -4.47 -4.64 -6.67
N LYS A 217 -5.62 -3.95 -6.72
CA LYS A 217 -6.23 -3.43 -7.94
C LYS A 217 -6.42 -1.92 -7.78
N ASP A 218 -6.40 -1.19 -8.88
CA ASP A 218 -6.66 0.25 -8.93
C ASP A 218 -8.08 0.65 -8.52
N THR A 219 -9.00 -0.32 -8.55
CA THR A 219 -10.40 -0.16 -8.12
C THR A 219 -10.58 -0.24 -6.60
N GLN A 220 -9.56 -0.66 -5.86
CA GLN A 220 -9.61 -0.81 -4.41
C GLN A 220 -9.39 0.54 -3.71
N TRP A 221 -10.03 0.71 -2.59
CA TRP A 221 -10.01 1.98 -1.87
C TRP A 221 -10.11 1.79 -0.35
N LEU A 222 -9.63 2.79 0.37
CA LEU A 222 -9.81 2.97 1.81
C LEU A 222 -10.48 4.33 2.03
N LYS A 223 -11.49 4.38 2.89
CA LYS A 223 -12.22 5.61 3.17
C LYS A 223 -12.59 5.71 4.64
N VAL A 224 -12.28 6.84 5.26
CA VAL A 224 -12.85 7.23 6.54
C VAL A 224 -14.25 7.76 6.28
N THR A 225 -15.25 7.08 6.80
CA THR A 225 -16.68 7.38 6.54
C THR A 225 -17.33 8.18 7.65
N SER A 226 -16.77 8.14 8.86
CA SER A 226 -17.27 8.90 9.98
C SER A 226 -16.16 9.18 11.00
N ILE A 227 -16.21 10.38 11.56
CA ILE A 227 -15.36 10.78 12.68
C ILE A 227 -16.26 11.39 13.74
N LYS A 228 -16.21 10.84 14.95
CA LYS A 228 -17.03 11.30 16.08
C LYS A 228 -16.15 11.56 17.29
N LEU A 229 -16.40 12.65 17.95
CA LEU A 229 -15.86 12.92 19.29
C LEU A 229 -16.89 12.48 20.33
N SER A 230 -16.46 11.63 21.25
CA SER A 230 -17.27 11.18 22.37
C SER A 230 -16.59 11.61 23.67
N VAL A 231 -17.33 12.27 24.52
CA VAL A 231 -16.85 12.64 25.85
C VAL A 231 -17.43 11.66 26.88
N PRO A 232 -16.61 11.01 27.70
CA PRO A 232 -17.09 10.17 28.79
C PRO A 232 -18.02 10.97 29.70
N GLY A 233 -19.30 10.61 29.78
CA GLY A 233 -20.34 11.37 30.47
C GLY A 233 -21.53 11.76 29.61
N GLY A 234 -21.52 11.49 28.29
CA GLY A 234 -22.71 11.49 27.44
C GLY A 234 -22.82 12.61 26.42
N VAL A 235 -21.76 13.32 26.07
CA VAL A 235 -21.74 14.24 24.94
C VAL A 235 -21.07 13.57 23.74
N ASN A 236 -21.78 13.49 22.61
CA ASN A 236 -21.22 13.08 21.32
C ASN A 236 -21.33 14.24 20.33
N VAL A 237 -20.26 14.53 19.64
CA VAL A 237 -20.19 15.53 18.58
C VAL A 237 -19.82 14.82 17.28
N ASP A 238 -20.62 15.00 16.24
CA ASP A 238 -20.34 14.52 14.90
C ASP A 238 -19.42 15.53 14.19
N LEU A 239 -18.29 15.07 13.69
CA LEU A 239 -17.23 15.90 13.10
C LEU A 239 -17.16 15.74 11.55
N ASN A 240 -18.25 15.27 10.92
CA ASN A 240 -18.32 15.05 9.46
C ASN A 240 -18.62 16.32 8.69
#